data_8e4f708b5a294ffbde23335d27834899
#
_entry.id   8e4f708b5a294ffbde23335d27834899
#
_cell.length_a   1.000
_cell.length_b   1.000
_cell.length_c   1.000
_cell.angle_alpha   90.00
_cell.angle_beta   90.00
_cell.angle_gamma   90.00
#
_symmetry.space_group_name_H-M   'P 1'
#
loop_
_entity.id
_entity.type
_entity.pdbx_description
1 polymer ?
#
loop_
_entity_poly.entity_id
_entity_poly.type
_entity_poly.pdbx_seq_one_letter_code
_entity_poly.pdbx_strand_id
1 'polypeptide(L)'
;GRIMKDMLTAADIHHDFVDVAGQTRVNTQIIDAQGGHTEVNEPGNKLDDADFLRLLDRMEGYLQEGNIFVLAGSTPPEFPLKNYRKLCKTIKKHGCKLIIDAQGDLLLEALACEPDFVKPNIFELAEAVGAKPSADPEVVVVSARKMLEMGAKAVCVSMSQEGAVLVSKDEAEALYVNTNPKIYDEG
;
A
#
# COMPACT_ATOMS: atom_id res chain seq x y z
N GLY A 1 -10.20 16.29 9.24
CA GLY A 1 -9.29 17.18 8.63
C GLY A 1 -8.43 18.01 9.57
N ARG A 2 -9.00 19.03 10.25
CA ARG A 2 -8.18 20.00 11.02
C ARG A 2 -7.31 19.36 12.08
N ILE A 3 -7.83 18.45 12.90
CA ILE A 3 -7.06 17.78 13.95
C ILE A 3 -5.84 17.06 13.36
N MET A 4 -5.98 16.37 12.24
CA MET A 4 -4.86 15.68 11.58
C MET A 4 -3.80 16.67 11.10
N LYS A 5 -4.22 17.78 10.49
CA LYS A 5 -3.29 18.85 10.05
C LYS A 5 -2.50 19.41 11.23
N ASP A 6 -3.21 19.73 12.33
CA ASP A 6 -2.59 20.27 13.55
C ASP A 6 -1.56 19.29 14.16
N MET A 7 -1.89 17.98 14.19
CA MET A 7 -0.97 16.94 14.69
C MET A 7 0.27 16.77 13.82
N LEU A 8 0.12 16.77 12.50
CA LEU A 8 1.26 16.66 11.57
C LEU A 8 2.16 17.89 11.65
N THR A 9 1.55 19.09 11.73
CA THR A 9 2.30 20.34 11.95
C THR A 9 3.07 20.32 13.27
N ALA A 10 2.44 19.88 14.35
CA ALA A 10 3.10 19.78 15.67
C ALA A 10 4.25 18.76 15.68
N ALA A 11 4.18 17.74 14.82
CA ALA A 11 5.23 16.74 14.64
C ALA A 11 6.31 17.13 13.62
N ASP A 12 6.25 18.36 13.09
CA ASP A 12 7.14 18.85 12.01
C ASP A 12 7.14 17.97 10.76
N ILE A 13 5.97 17.36 10.46
CA ILE A 13 5.78 16.54 9.27
C ILE A 13 5.18 17.41 8.16
N HIS A 14 5.92 17.54 7.05
CA HIS A 14 5.39 18.23 5.86
C HIS A 14 4.15 17.49 5.35
N HIS A 15 3.08 18.24 5.14
CA HIS A 15 1.81 17.68 4.68
C HIS A 15 1.11 18.60 3.72
N ASP A 16 0.32 18.02 2.84
CA ASP A 16 -0.56 18.73 1.92
C ASP A 16 -1.89 17.98 1.77
N PHE A 17 -3.00 18.71 1.74
CA PHE A 17 -4.33 18.11 1.74
C PHE A 17 -5.23 18.73 0.69
N VAL A 18 -6.03 17.88 0.04
CA VAL A 18 -7.24 18.32 -0.68
C VAL A 18 -8.41 18.21 0.30
N ASP A 19 -8.99 19.36 0.66
CA ASP A 19 -10.17 19.37 1.50
C ASP A 19 -11.40 18.96 0.69
N VAL A 20 -12.15 17.99 1.21
CA VAL A 20 -13.37 17.46 0.61
C VAL A 20 -14.55 17.65 1.55
N ALA A 21 -15.77 17.58 1.02
CA ALA A 21 -16.99 17.69 1.83
C ALA A 21 -17.11 16.50 2.81
N GLY A 22 -17.69 16.76 3.98
CA GLY A 22 -17.94 15.75 5.01
C GLY A 22 -16.91 15.72 6.13
N GLN A 23 -16.95 14.65 6.92
CA GLN A 23 -16.08 14.44 8.08
C GLN A 23 -15.01 13.39 7.79
N THR A 24 -13.85 13.57 8.39
CA THR A 24 -12.80 12.52 8.35
C THR A 24 -13.33 11.27 9.06
N ARG A 25 -13.20 10.10 8.42
CA ARG A 25 -13.60 8.83 9.02
C ARG A 25 -12.85 8.54 10.31
N VAL A 26 -13.51 7.82 11.20
CA VAL A 26 -12.91 7.30 12.45
C VAL A 26 -12.83 5.79 12.36
N ASN A 27 -11.67 5.24 12.63
CA ASN A 27 -11.46 3.81 12.82
C ASN A 27 -11.34 3.54 14.31
N THR A 28 -12.17 2.65 14.83
CA THR A 28 -12.21 2.31 16.26
C THR A 28 -11.74 0.88 16.44
N GLN A 29 -10.77 0.70 17.34
CA GLN A 29 -10.30 -0.61 17.77
C GLN A 29 -10.82 -0.88 19.19
N ILE A 30 -11.49 -2.01 19.36
CA ILE A 30 -12.00 -2.47 20.65
C ILE A 30 -11.18 -3.69 21.06
N ILE A 31 -10.50 -3.59 22.19
CA ILE A 31 -9.73 -4.70 22.77
C ILE A 31 -10.45 -5.12 24.05
N ASP A 32 -10.91 -6.37 24.11
CA ASP A 32 -11.55 -6.92 25.29
C ASP A 32 -10.52 -7.38 26.35
N ALA A 33 -11.02 -7.70 27.53
CA ALA A 33 -10.17 -8.11 28.66
C ALA A 33 -9.45 -9.47 28.42
N GLN A 34 -9.88 -10.25 27.43
CA GLN A 34 -9.30 -11.52 27.02
C GLN A 34 -8.32 -11.37 25.83
N GLY A 35 -8.11 -10.16 25.34
CA GLY A 35 -7.25 -9.85 24.20
C GLY A 35 -7.94 -10.04 22.85
N GLY A 36 -9.25 -10.22 22.81
CA GLY A 36 -10.04 -10.23 21.58
C GLY A 36 -10.00 -8.83 20.94
N HIS A 37 -9.82 -8.80 19.62
CA HIS A 37 -9.64 -7.57 18.87
C HIS A 37 -10.76 -7.41 17.85
N THR A 38 -11.49 -6.30 17.92
CA THR A 38 -12.58 -5.94 16.98
C THR A 38 -12.29 -4.58 16.39
N GLU A 39 -12.32 -4.48 15.06
CA GLU A 39 -12.18 -3.23 14.33
C GLU A 39 -13.53 -2.77 13.77
N VAL A 40 -13.85 -1.50 14.04
CA VAL A 40 -15.02 -0.81 13.46
C VAL A 40 -14.48 0.33 12.60
N ASN A 41 -14.45 0.11 11.29
CA ASN A 41 -13.87 1.03 10.32
C ASN A 41 -14.99 1.76 9.56
N GLU A 42 -15.07 3.09 9.72
CA GLU A 42 -15.99 3.90 8.92
C GLU A 42 -15.55 3.93 7.44
N PRO A 43 -16.48 3.90 6.48
CA PRO A 43 -16.13 3.89 5.05
C PRO A 43 -15.52 5.21 4.56
N GLY A 44 -15.76 6.32 5.26
CA GLY A 44 -15.36 7.66 4.82
C GLY A 44 -16.33 8.30 3.82
N ASN A 45 -15.92 9.44 3.26
CA ASN A 45 -16.75 10.20 2.33
C ASN A 45 -16.50 9.73 0.88
N LYS A 46 -17.55 9.77 0.06
CA LYS A 46 -17.40 9.64 -1.40
C LYS A 46 -16.68 10.87 -1.94
N LEU A 47 -15.86 10.66 -2.95
CA LEU A 47 -15.22 11.72 -3.73
C LEU A 47 -15.94 11.86 -5.07
N ASP A 48 -16.09 13.10 -5.52
CA ASP A 48 -16.50 13.39 -6.88
C ASP A 48 -15.31 13.55 -7.83
N ASP A 49 -15.61 13.72 -9.12
CA ASP A 49 -14.56 13.89 -10.14
C ASP A 49 -13.76 15.20 -9.94
N ALA A 50 -14.38 16.24 -9.36
CA ALA A 50 -13.70 17.50 -9.08
C ALA A 50 -12.69 17.35 -7.93
N ASP A 51 -13.03 16.56 -6.90
CA ASP A 51 -12.11 16.21 -5.82
C ASP A 51 -10.87 15.48 -6.36
N PHE A 52 -11.10 14.52 -7.25
CA PHE A 52 -10.01 13.77 -7.87
C PHE A 52 -9.13 14.66 -8.77
N LEU A 53 -9.72 15.57 -9.52
CA LEU A 53 -8.95 16.54 -10.34
C LEU A 53 -8.11 17.46 -9.47
N ARG A 54 -8.65 17.95 -8.34
CA ARG A 54 -7.89 18.76 -7.37
C ARG A 54 -6.71 17.98 -6.77
N LEU A 55 -6.88 16.66 -6.54
CA LEU A 55 -5.77 15.81 -6.09
C LEU A 55 -4.65 15.75 -7.14
N LEU A 56 -5.00 15.51 -8.40
CA LEU A 56 -4.02 15.46 -9.50
C LEU A 56 -3.29 16.79 -9.66
N ASP A 57 -4.01 17.92 -9.66
CA ASP A 57 -3.45 19.25 -9.73
C ASP A 57 -2.46 19.53 -8.56
N ARG A 58 -2.85 19.14 -7.34
CA ARG A 58 -2.00 19.27 -6.16
C ARG A 58 -0.72 18.43 -6.26
N MET A 59 -0.81 17.26 -6.87
CA MET A 59 0.32 16.35 -7.06
C MET A 59 1.33 16.88 -8.09
N GLU A 60 0.94 17.74 -9.03
CA GLU A 60 1.82 18.23 -10.11
C GLU A 60 3.13 18.84 -9.58
N GLY A 61 3.07 19.56 -8.46
CA GLY A 61 4.25 20.15 -7.81
C GLY A 61 5.27 19.12 -7.29
N TYR A 62 4.86 17.87 -7.12
CA TYR A 62 5.69 16.77 -6.61
C TYR A 62 6.11 15.77 -7.69
N LEU A 63 5.55 15.87 -8.91
CA LEU A 63 5.83 14.95 -10.03
C LEU A 63 7.15 15.31 -10.72
N GLN A 64 8.26 14.97 -10.09
CA GLN A 64 9.61 15.17 -10.62
C GLN A 64 10.31 13.82 -10.77
N GLU A 65 11.10 13.67 -11.84
CA GLU A 65 11.86 12.45 -12.10
C GLU A 65 12.70 12.04 -10.88
N GLY A 66 12.62 10.76 -10.52
CA GLY A 66 13.31 10.20 -9.36
C GLY A 66 12.58 10.32 -8.03
N ASN A 67 11.54 11.16 -7.90
CA ASN A 67 10.72 11.21 -6.70
C ASN A 67 9.98 9.87 -6.49
N ILE A 68 9.74 9.55 -5.22
CA ILE A 68 9.07 8.32 -4.81
C ILE A 68 7.65 8.64 -4.36
N PHE A 69 6.67 7.99 -4.98
CA PHE A 69 5.27 8.02 -4.58
C PHE A 69 4.87 6.70 -3.95
N VAL A 70 4.29 6.75 -2.77
CA VAL A 70 3.73 5.59 -2.06
C VAL A 70 2.22 5.71 -2.07
N LEU A 71 1.53 4.82 -2.77
CA LEU A 71 0.08 4.70 -2.70
C LEU A 71 -0.26 3.60 -1.70
N ALA A 72 -0.70 3.99 -0.51
CA ALA A 72 -0.98 3.09 0.59
C ALA A 72 -2.40 3.26 1.13
N GLY A 73 -2.95 2.16 1.64
CA GLY A 73 -4.26 2.11 2.29
C GLY A 73 -5.42 1.94 1.31
N SER A 74 -6.63 2.21 1.81
CA SER A 74 -7.88 2.04 1.07
C SER A 74 -8.28 3.32 0.35
N THR A 75 -8.99 3.17 -0.76
CA THR A 75 -9.66 4.28 -1.46
C THR A 75 -10.98 4.66 -0.78
N PRO A 76 -11.48 5.88 -1.01
CA PRO A 76 -12.84 6.26 -0.63
C PRO A 76 -13.90 5.33 -1.23
N PRO A 77 -15.11 5.27 -0.62
CA PRO A 77 -16.20 4.47 -1.16
C PRO A 77 -16.52 4.83 -2.62
N GLU A 78 -16.77 3.80 -3.42
CA GLU A 78 -17.10 3.94 -4.85
C GLU A 78 -16.05 4.67 -5.70
N PHE A 79 -14.80 4.77 -5.21
CA PHE A 79 -13.71 5.38 -5.98
C PHE A 79 -13.44 4.56 -7.25
N PRO A 80 -13.55 5.15 -8.45
CA PRO A 80 -13.44 4.39 -9.67
C PRO A 80 -12.04 3.83 -9.89
N LEU A 81 -11.91 2.53 -10.19
CA LEU A 81 -10.63 1.89 -10.51
C LEU A 81 -9.88 2.59 -11.65
N LYS A 82 -10.61 3.13 -12.64
CA LYS A 82 -10.02 3.97 -13.71
C LYS A 82 -9.25 5.18 -13.18
N ASN A 83 -9.72 5.78 -12.08
CA ASN A 83 -9.08 6.93 -11.45
C ASN A 83 -7.79 6.50 -10.73
N TYR A 84 -7.83 5.34 -10.05
CA TYR A 84 -6.64 4.77 -9.44
C TYR A 84 -5.57 4.43 -10.49
N ARG A 85 -5.96 3.79 -11.59
CA ARG A 85 -5.08 3.54 -12.75
C ARG A 85 -4.53 4.84 -13.34
N LYS A 86 -5.35 5.89 -13.46
CA LYS A 86 -4.91 7.20 -13.95
C LYS A 86 -3.84 7.79 -13.03
N LEU A 87 -4.02 7.67 -11.71
CA LEU A 87 -3.05 8.12 -10.71
C LEU A 87 -1.71 7.41 -10.88
N CYS A 88 -1.70 6.07 -10.92
CA CYS A 88 -0.50 5.27 -11.15
C CYS A 88 0.21 5.66 -12.46
N LYS A 89 -0.53 5.77 -13.56
CA LYS A 89 0.03 6.16 -14.87
C LYS A 89 0.61 7.57 -14.85
N THR A 90 -0.05 8.51 -14.17
CA THR A 90 0.46 9.89 -14.05
C THR A 90 1.81 9.91 -13.34
N ILE A 91 1.95 9.20 -12.22
CA ILE A 91 3.20 9.07 -11.48
C ILE A 91 4.30 8.47 -12.37
N LYS A 92 4.03 7.36 -13.02
CA LYS A 92 5.00 6.68 -13.88
C LYS A 92 5.42 7.51 -15.09
N LYS A 93 4.48 8.25 -15.71
CA LYS A 93 4.76 9.11 -16.87
C LYS A 93 5.79 10.20 -16.57
N HIS A 94 5.86 10.68 -15.34
CA HIS A 94 6.81 11.72 -14.92
C HIS A 94 8.15 11.16 -14.42
N GLY A 95 8.43 9.86 -14.63
CA GLY A 95 9.69 9.24 -14.21
C GLY A 95 9.81 9.04 -12.70
N CYS A 96 8.70 9.19 -11.97
CA CYS A 96 8.68 8.92 -10.54
C CYS A 96 8.69 7.41 -10.25
N LYS A 97 9.21 7.03 -9.09
CA LYS A 97 9.09 5.66 -8.57
C LYS A 97 7.72 5.48 -7.93
N LEU A 98 7.09 4.34 -8.21
CA LEU A 98 5.76 4.00 -7.70
C LEU A 98 5.85 2.80 -6.76
N ILE A 99 5.49 3.02 -5.50
CA ILE A 99 5.39 1.99 -4.46
C ILE A 99 3.91 1.78 -4.13
N ILE A 100 3.46 0.53 -4.05
CA ILE A 100 2.07 0.16 -3.80
C ILE A 100 1.96 -0.67 -2.52
N ASP A 101 1.07 -0.24 -1.63
CA ASP A 101 0.60 -0.97 -0.46
C ASP A 101 -0.95 -0.99 -0.49
N ALA A 102 -1.50 -1.83 -1.35
CA ALA A 102 -2.92 -1.94 -1.62
C ALA A 102 -3.32 -3.40 -1.82
N GLN A 103 -4.64 -3.69 -1.76
CA GLN A 103 -5.18 -5.04 -1.88
C GLN A 103 -6.26 -5.13 -2.97
N GLY A 104 -6.62 -6.36 -3.34
CA GLY A 104 -7.71 -6.67 -4.27
C GLY A 104 -7.54 -5.99 -5.63
N ASP A 105 -8.64 -5.45 -6.15
CA ASP A 105 -8.66 -4.81 -7.47
C ASP A 105 -7.70 -3.63 -7.60
N LEU A 106 -7.42 -2.90 -6.51
CA LEU A 106 -6.47 -1.78 -6.54
C LEU A 106 -5.04 -2.26 -6.80
N LEU A 107 -4.65 -3.39 -6.18
CA LEU A 107 -3.35 -4.01 -6.43
C LEU A 107 -3.24 -4.48 -7.87
N LEU A 108 -4.28 -5.14 -8.41
CA LEU A 108 -4.29 -5.61 -9.81
C LEU A 108 -4.21 -4.44 -10.80
N GLU A 109 -4.94 -3.34 -10.55
CA GLU A 109 -4.84 -2.12 -11.33
C GLU A 109 -3.46 -1.47 -11.31
N ALA A 110 -2.81 -1.49 -10.14
CA ALA A 110 -1.47 -0.95 -9.99
C ALA A 110 -0.43 -1.81 -10.71
N LEU A 111 -0.53 -3.15 -10.64
CA LEU A 111 0.38 -4.08 -11.33
C LEU A 111 0.38 -3.85 -12.85
N ALA A 112 -0.78 -3.55 -13.45
CA ALA A 112 -0.89 -3.17 -14.86
C ALA A 112 -0.20 -1.84 -15.22
N CYS A 113 0.28 -1.07 -14.21
CA CYS A 113 1.04 0.17 -14.39
C CYS A 113 2.54 0.03 -14.09
N GLU A 114 3.02 -1.20 -13.96
CA GLU A 114 4.43 -1.55 -13.71
C GLU A 114 5.04 -0.80 -12.52
N PRO A 115 4.50 -0.99 -11.29
CA PRO A 115 5.03 -0.36 -10.10
C PRO A 115 6.48 -0.81 -9.84
N ASP A 116 7.28 0.09 -9.28
CA ASP A 116 8.68 -0.21 -8.96
C ASP A 116 8.78 -1.12 -7.73
N PHE A 117 7.78 -1.06 -6.82
CA PHE A 117 7.73 -1.89 -5.62
C PHE A 117 6.30 -2.13 -5.17
N VAL A 118 5.99 -3.34 -4.72
CA VAL A 118 4.72 -3.69 -4.07
C VAL A 118 4.97 -4.42 -2.75
N LYS A 119 4.09 -4.19 -1.76
CA LYS A 119 4.22 -4.77 -0.41
C LYS A 119 2.94 -5.52 0.01
N PRO A 120 2.62 -6.65 -0.59
CA PRO A 120 1.50 -7.48 -0.13
C PRO A 120 1.84 -8.25 1.15
N ASN A 121 0.83 -8.61 1.94
CA ASN A 121 0.93 -9.72 2.88
C ASN A 121 0.67 -11.06 2.16
N ILE A 122 0.82 -12.19 2.88
CA ILE A 122 0.64 -13.55 2.30
C ILE A 122 -0.78 -13.79 1.74
N PHE A 123 -1.80 -13.15 2.29
CA PHE A 123 -3.19 -13.30 1.85
C PHE A 123 -3.44 -12.49 0.58
N GLU A 124 -3.02 -11.25 0.55
CA GLU A 124 -3.10 -10.35 -0.61
C GLU A 124 -2.30 -10.88 -1.80
N LEU A 125 -1.09 -11.43 -1.53
CA LEU A 125 -0.29 -12.09 -2.55
C LEU A 125 -1.04 -13.28 -3.14
N ALA A 126 -1.56 -14.16 -2.30
CA ALA A 126 -2.27 -15.37 -2.72
C ALA A 126 -3.52 -15.04 -3.55
N GLU A 127 -4.31 -14.06 -3.09
CA GLU A 127 -5.49 -13.57 -3.81
C GLU A 127 -5.10 -13.04 -5.21
N ALA A 128 -4.09 -12.16 -5.28
CA ALA A 128 -3.67 -11.54 -6.54
C ALA A 128 -3.16 -12.55 -7.58
N VAL A 129 -2.48 -13.62 -7.16
CA VAL A 129 -1.92 -14.64 -8.09
C VAL A 129 -2.78 -15.89 -8.23
N GLY A 130 -3.98 -15.93 -7.61
CA GLY A 130 -4.89 -17.07 -7.65
C GLY A 130 -4.33 -18.33 -6.95
N ALA A 131 -3.63 -18.15 -5.83
CA ALA A 131 -3.01 -19.23 -5.06
C ALA A 131 -3.66 -19.38 -3.68
N LYS A 132 -3.20 -20.36 -2.88
CA LYS A 132 -3.55 -20.47 -1.46
C LYS A 132 -2.53 -19.72 -0.62
N PRO A 133 -2.95 -19.00 0.44
CA PRO A 133 -2.02 -18.38 1.38
C PRO A 133 -1.05 -19.39 1.99
N SER A 134 0.22 -19.04 2.10
CA SER A 134 1.25 -19.88 2.70
C SER A 134 2.25 -19.00 3.46
N ALA A 135 2.75 -19.51 4.59
CA ALA A 135 3.86 -18.93 5.34
C ALA A 135 5.21 -19.64 5.01
N ASP A 136 5.20 -20.62 4.12
CA ASP A 136 6.42 -21.28 3.63
C ASP A 136 7.17 -20.32 2.68
N PRO A 137 8.41 -19.91 3.00
CA PRO A 137 9.17 -18.96 2.19
C PRO A 137 9.34 -19.39 0.72
N GLU A 138 9.50 -20.68 0.45
CA GLU A 138 9.66 -21.18 -0.92
C GLU A 138 8.39 -20.99 -1.75
N VAL A 139 7.22 -21.26 -1.15
CA VAL A 139 5.91 -21.03 -1.78
C VAL A 139 5.65 -19.56 -1.99
N VAL A 140 6.04 -18.73 -1.01
CA VAL A 140 5.94 -17.26 -1.10
C VAL A 140 6.80 -16.72 -2.22
N VAL A 141 8.05 -17.18 -2.37
CA VAL A 141 8.93 -16.80 -3.49
C VAL A 141 8.32 -17.13 -4.84
N VAL A 142 7.77 -18.35 -5.01
CA VAL A 142 7.10 -18.75 -6.27
C VAL A 142 5.92 -17.83 -6.58
N SER A 143 5.11 -17.51 -5.58
CA SER A 143 3.96 -16.61 -5.75
C SER A 143 4.38 -15.16 -6.02
N ALA A 144 5.43 -14.67 -5.35
CA ALA A 144 5.97 -13.34 -5.60
C ALA A 144 6.56 -13.20 -7.03
N ARG A 145 7.22 -14.25 -7.56
CA ARG A 145 7.68 -14.26 -8.94
C ARG A 145 6.55 -14.13 -9.96
N LYS A 146 5.39 -14.76 -9.72
CA LYS A 146 4.20 -14.53 -10.56
C LYS A 146 3.74 -13.07 -10.52
N MET A 147 3.80 -12.43 -9.36
CA MET A 147 3.46 -11.00 -9.25
C MET A 147 4.47 -10.10 -9.99
N LEU A 148 5.75 -10.49 -10.08
CA LEU A 148 6.72 -9.83 -10.97
C LEU A 148 6.32 -9.97 -12.45
N GLU A 149 5.83 -11.15 -12.85
CA GLU A 149 5.33 -11.38 -14.22
C GLU A 149 4.09 -10.53 -14.53
N MET A 150 3.26 -10.24 -13.50
CA MET A 150 2.08 -9.36 -13.62
C MET A 150 2.44 -7.87 -13.74
N GLY A 151 3.69 -7.48 -13.53
CA GLY A 151 4.15 -6.11 -13.79
C GLY A 151 5.05 -5.50 -12.72
N ALA A 152 5.01 -5.94 -11.46
CA ALA A 152 5.88 -5.39 -10.42
C ALA A 152 7.36 -5.57 -10.77
N LYS A 153 8.23 -4.61 -10.39
CA LYS A 153 9.69 -4.78 -10.51
C LYS A 153 10.30 -5.43 -9.27
N ALA A 154 9.74 -5.15 -8.10
CA ALA A 154 10.10 -5.80 -6.85
C ALA A 154 8.87 -6.04 -5.98
N VAL A 155 8.87 -7.15 -5.23
CA VAL A 155 7.79 -7.58 -4.33
C VAL A 155 8.38 -7.89 -2.97
N CYS A 156 7.89 -7.22 -1.92
CA CYS A 156 8.23 -7.54 -0.54
C CYS A 156 6.98 -8.10 0.16
N VAL A 157 6.99 -9.38 0.44
CA VAL A 157 5.87 -10.06 1.07
C VAL A 157 6.05 -10.07 2.59
N SER A 158 5.12 -9.45 3.33
CA SER A 158 5.12 -9.53 4.78
C SER A 158 4.47 -10.82 5.27
N MET A 159 5.12 -11.50 6.21
CA MET A 159 4.76 -12.82 6.73
C MET A 159 4.52 -12.81 8.25
N SER A 160 4.12 -11.66 8.79
CA SER A 160 3.92 -11.45 10.24
C SER A 160 5.16 -11.86 11.05
N GLN A 161 5.00 -12.78 12.01
CA GLN A 161 6.08 -13.26 12.87
C GLN A 161 7.17 -14.03 12.13
N GLU A 162 6.87 -14.56 10.94
CA GLU A 162 7.82 -15.28 10.10
C GLU A 162 8.77 -14.35 9.32
N GLY A 163 8.54 -13.03 9.37
CA GLY A 163 9.40 -12.04 8.74
C GLY A 163 8.91 -11.55 7.39
N ALA A 164 9.81 -11.48 6.41
CA ALA A 164 9.49 -11.00 5.07
C ALA A 164 10.34 -11.66 3.98
N VAL A 165 9.79 -11.73 2.78
CA VAL A 165 10.48 -12.19 1.57
C VAL A 165 10.53 -11.05 0.57
N LEU A 166 11.71 -10.71 0.06
CA LEU A 166 11.92 -9.74 -1.02
C LEU A 166 12.36 -10.48 -2.29
N VAL A 167 11.68 -10.21 -3.39
CA VAL A 167 11.99 -10.75 -4.71
C VAL A 167 12.01 -9.59 -5.70
N SER A 168 13.02 -9.51 -6.57
CA SER A 168 13.09 -8.49 -7.62
C SER A 168 13.36 -9.11 -9.00
N LYS A 169 13.12 -8.33 -10.06
CA LYS A 169 13.44 -8.75 -11.44
C LYS A 169 14.94 -8.74 -11.70
N ASP A 170 15.68 -7.87 -11.01
CA ASP A 170 17.10 -7.64 -11.24
C ASP A 170 17.98 -8.63 -10.46
N GLU A 171 17.41 -9.38 -9.52
CA GLU A 171 18.12 -10.33 -8.68
C GLU A 171 17.63 -11.77 -8.90
N ALA A 172 18.54 -12.69 -9.09
CA ALA A 172 18.23 -14.10 -9.29
C ALA A 172 17.75 -14.78 -7.99
N GLU A 173 18.20 -14.27 -6.84
CA GLU A 173 17.94 -14.82 -5.53
C GLU A 173 16.88 -13.99 -4.78
N ALA A 174 16.07 -14.68 -3.96
CA ALA A 174 15.15 -14.04 -3.04
C ALA A 174 15.84 -13.79 -1.70
N LEU A 175 15.64 -12.62 -1.11
CA LEU A 175 16.09 -12.32 0.25
C LEU A 175 14.96 -12.69 1.22
N TYR A 176 15.26 -13.55 2.19
CA TYR A 176 14.38 -13.86 3.31
C TYR A 176 14.96 -13.28 4.60
N VAL A 177 14.14 -12.54 5.34
CA VAL A 177 14.49 -11.99 6.65
C VAL A 177 13.50 -12.51 7.68
N ASN A 178 13.99 -13.31 8.63
CA ASN A 178 13.19 -13.75 9.77
C ASN A 178 13.34 -12.74 10.92
N THR A 179 12.22 -12.18 11.35
CA THR A 179 12.14 -11.30 12.53
C THR A 179 11.66 -12.09 13.74
N ASN A 180 12.42 -13.10 14.18
CA ASN A 180 12.05 -13.86 15.37
C ASN A 180 12.25 -12.99 16.63
N PRO A 181 11.19 -12.58 17.36
CA PRO A 181 11.30 -11.72 18.52
C PRO A 181 12.07 -12.35 19.69
N LYS A 182 12.34 -13.66 19.66
CA LYS A 182 13.13 -14.34 20.70
C LYS A 182 14.62 -13.96 20.75
N ILE A 183 15.11 -13.23 19.74
CA ILE A 183 16.52 -12.78 19.68
C ILE A 183 16.74 -11.48 20.45
N TYR A 184 15.69 -10.76 20.83
CA TYR A 184 15.78 -9.45 21.50
C TYR A 184 15.52 -9.51 23.02
N ASP A 185 15.28 -10.69 23.60
CA ASP A 185 14.96 -10.84 25.03
C ASP A 185 16.13 -11.38 25.87
N GLU A 186 17.35 -11.39 25.30
CA GLU A 186 18.57 -11.74 26.02
C GLU A 186 19.56 -10.55 26.00
N GLY A 187 19.22 -9.51 26.81
CA GLY A 187 20.12 -8.39 27.02
C GLY A 187 19.69 -7.53 28.19
#